data_f7718a8a157eca4e1fc717f921e5c8a7
#
_entry.id   f7718a8a157eca4e1fc717f921e5c8a7
#
_cell.length_a   1.000
_cell.length_b   1.000
_cell.length_c   1.000
_cell.angle_alpha   90.00
_cell.angle_beta   90.00
_cell.angle_gamma   90.00
#
_symmetry.space_group_name_H-M   'P 1'
#
loop_
_entity.id
_entity.type
_entity.pdbx_description
1 polymer ?
#
loop_
_entity_poly.entity_id
_entity_poly.type
_entity_poly.pdbx_seq_one_letter_code
_entity_poly.pdbx_strand_id
1 'polypeptide(L)'
;VVEFIRNICVSIVNLFFLIWSHSPIFPFTDDRNFPNYTVRKNNVDNKFRISLLSIYLGEICIYVITYSFSNHKFDFVKTFKISEFDEYNLDGDTEKKIEKEYKAHVDNLKRSDIILEKEELLRRLEDENRRIETSNFKFNFYTAIITVLFPVISLFEMKINFLDNIYINSIKILLLYVVINLYCIFIQNIKVRSVNRGCFNDIKLSHNKLREIAFQIYYDWQQKKRKADLTVTFICQIYDWIMIAICLGLAIFCFSFIDKKIPSHMNISKVYTVDEKRCFDNYTLDSITLYNILLSLQEQKTKHVLVLYNKTIDPDIYAIFDKYNKQKVEYVNDEYLLDNEIKIILED
;
A
#
# COMPACT_ATOMS: atom_id res chain seq x y z
N VAL A 1 -8.31 -25.33 -32.42
CA VAL A 1 -6.94 -24.84 -32.02
C VAL A 1 -6.97 -23.33 -31.80
N VAL A 2 -7.46 -22.51 -32.74
CA VAL A 2 -7.48 -21.04 -32.62
C VAL A 2 -8.30 -20.57 -31.42
N GLU A 3 -9.46 -21.17 -31.16
CA GLU A 3 -10.31 -20.82 -30.02
C GLU A 3 -9.68 -21.20 -28.67
N PHE A 4 -8.99 -22.33 -28.62
CA PHE A 4 -8.25 -22.77 -27.46
C PHE A 4 -7.10 -21.80 -27.12
N ILE A 5 -6.33 -21.37 -28.12
CA ILE A 5 -5.22 -20.40 -27.95
C ILE A 5 -5.79 -19.05 -27.48
N ARG A 6 -6.90 -18.58 -28.09
CA ARG A 6 -7.56 -17.35 -27.67
C ARG A 6 -7.99 -17.41 -26.22
N ASN A 7 -8.58 -18.50 -25.75
CA ASN A 7 -9.05 -18.67 -24.38
C ASN A 7 -7.87 -18.68 -23.38
N ILE A 8 -6.75 -19.30 -23.75
CA ILE A 8 -5.51 -19.25 -22.94
C ILE A 8 -4.99 -17.81 -22.85
N CYS A 9 -4.89 -17.10 -23.97
CA CYS A 9 -4.43 -15.70 -23.98
C CYS A 9 -5.34 -14.81 -23.12
N VAL A 10 -6.65 -14.94 -23.24
CA VAL A 10 -7.63 -14.20 -22.43
C VAL A 10 -7.46 -14.54 -20.94
N SER A 11 -7.24 -15.80 -20.59
CA SER A 11 -7.01 -16.21 -19.20
C SER A 11 -5.72 -15.63 -18.62
N ILE A 12 -4.64 -15.60 -19.40
CA ILE A 12 -3.35 -15.00 -18.98
C ILE A 12 -3.51 -13.51 -18.79
N VAL A 13 -4.15 -12.81 -19.72
CA VAL A 13 -4.39 -11.36 -19.62
C VAL A 13 -5.27 -11.03 -18.40
N ASN A 14 -6.34 -11.80 -18.19
CA ASN A 14 -7.21 -11.63 -17.02
C ASN A 14 -6.48 -11.89 -15.71
N LEU A 15 -5.60 -12.91 -15.65
CA LEU A 15 -4.77 -13.18 -14.47
C LEU A 15 -3.80 -12.03 -14.20
N PHE A 16 -3.18 -11.49 -15.25
CA PHE A 16 -2.30 -10.33 -15.12
C PHE A 16 -3.05 -9.11 -14.58
N PHE A 17 -4.23 -8.80 -15.12
CA PHE A 17 -5.06 -7.69 -14.63
C PHE A 17 -5.55 -7.92 -13.20
N LEU A 18 -5.87 -9.16 -12.81
CA LEU A 18 -6.24 -9.49 -11.45
C LEU A 18 -5.08 -9.21 -10.48
N ILE A 19 -3.88 -9.68 -10.79
CA ILE A 19 -2.69 -9.43 -9.96
C ILE A 19 -2.40 -7.91 -9.89
N TRP A 20 -2.51 -7.22 -11.01
CA TRP A 20 -2.24 -5.79 -11.07
C TRP A 20 -3.30 -4.96 -10.34
N SER A 21 -4.56 -5.40 -10.32
CA SER A 21 -5.62 -4.69 -9.57
C SER A 21 -5.34 -4.56 -8.08
N HIS A 22 -4.50 -5.46 -7.53
CA HIS A 22 -4.05 -5.41 -6.15
C HIS A 22 -2.78 -4.56 -5.94
N SER A 23 -2.26 -3.94 -7.01
CA SER A 23 -1.08 -3.07 -6.88
C SER A 23 -1.45 -1.75 -6.20
N PRO A 24 -0.68 -1.30 -5.20
CA PRO A 24 -0.90 -0.02 -4.56
C PRO A 24 -0.50 1.17 -5.44
N ILE A 25 0.36 0.94 -6.44
CA ILE A 25 0.76 1.92 -7.46
C ILE A 25 0.20 1.45 -8.79
N PHE A 26 -0.34 2.36 -9.57
CA PHE A 26 -1.06 2.08 -10.81
C PHE A 26 -2.24 1.12 -10.60
N PRO A 27 -3.14 1.38 -9.63
CA PRO A 27 -4.26 0.51 -9.39
C PRO A 27 -5.12 0.40 -10.63
N PHE A 28 -5.50 -0.85 -10.91
CA PHE A 28 -6.37 -1.21 -12.00
C PHE A 28 -7.74 -1.56 -11.42
N THR A 29 -8.74 -0.75 -11.71
CA THR A 29 -10.07 -0.87 -11.10
C THR A 29 -11.15 -0.99 -12.16
N ASP A 30 -12.28 -1.58 -11.80
CA ASP A 30 -13.48 -1.57 -12.63
C ASP A 30 -14.22 -0.22 -12.44
N ASP A 31 -14.72 0.37 -13.52
CA ASP A 31 -15.52 1.60 -13.45
C ASP A 31 -16.89 1.40 -12.79
N ARG A 32 -17.33 0.14 -12.58
CA ARG A 32 -18.64 -0.22 -12.03
C ARG A 32 -18.57 -0.82 -10.63
N ASN A 33 -17.54 -1.61 -10.35
CA ASN A 33 -17.42 -2.36 -9.12
C ASN A 33 -16.20 -1.88 -8.37
N PHE A 34 -16.45 -1.19 -7.29
CA PHE A 34 -15.38 -0.86 -6.37
C PHE A 34 -15.01 -2.13 -5.55
N PRO A 35 -13.77 -2.41 -5.42
CA PRO A 35 -12.57 -1.80 -6.00
C PRO A 35 -11.79 -2.72 -6.93
N ASN A 36 -12.27 -3.94 -7.13
CA ASN A 36 -11.50 -5.00 -7.74
C ASN A 36 -11.96 -5.31 -9.16
N TYR A 37 -10.99 -5.54 -10.02
CA TYR A 37 -11.26 -6.06 -11.36
C TYR A 37 -11.89 -7.45 -11.26
N THR A 38 -13.10 -7.58 -11.81
CA THR A 38 -13.80 -8.86 -11.85
C THR A 38 -13.38 -9.64 -13.10
N VAL A 39 -12.70 -10.78 -12.89
CA VAL A 39 -12.28 -11.66 -13.98
C VAL A 39 -13.51 -12.27 -14.64
N ARG A 40 -13.76 -11.98 -15.91
CA ARG A 40 -14.79 -12.63 -16.73
C ARG A 40 -14.15 -13.71 -17.59
N LYS A 41 -14.70 -14.91 -17.54
CA LYS A 41 -14.12 -16.12 -18.18
C LYS A 41 -13.91 -16.02 -19.70
N ASN A 42 -14.67 -15.19 -20.42
CA ASN A 42 -14.72 -15.27 -21.87
C ASN A 42 -14.37 -13.99 -22.64
N ASN A 43 -14.27 -12.84 -22.00
CA ASN A 43 -13.94 -11.57 -22.65
C ASN A 43 -13.11 -10.67 -21.73
N VAL A 44 -12.13 -9.97 -22.30
CA VAL A 44 -11.51 -8.82 -21.64
C VAL A 44 -12.53 -7.68 -21.68
N ASP A 45 -13.08 -7.31 -20.53
CA ASP A 45 -14.04 -6.21 -20.46
C ASP A 45 -13.26 -4.88 -20.53
N ASN A 46 -13.65 -3.99 -21.44
CA ASN A 46 -13.03 -2.68 -21.60
C ASN A 46 -13.46 -1.66 -20.53
N LYS A 47 -14.24 -2.09 -19.53
CA LYS A 47 -14.77 -1.21 -18.48
C LYS A 47 -13.82 -1.13 -17.31
N PHE A 48 -12.60 -0.73 -17.57
CA PHE A 48 -11.59 -0.58 -16.55
C PHE A 48 -10.98 0.83 -16.56
N ARG A 49 -10.39 1.15 -15.43
CA ARG A 49 -9.72 2.42 -15.15
C ARG A 49 -8.32 2.13 -14.62
N ILE A 50 -7.34 2.85 -15.13
CA ILE A 50 -5.97 2.87 -14.59
C ILE A 50 -5.77 4.21 -13.91
N SER A 51 -5.21 4.20 -12.72
CA SER A 51 -4.88 5.40 -11.95
C SER A 51 -3.42 5.34 -11.51
N LEU A 52 -2.79 6.49 -11.28
CA LEU A 52 -1.44 6.52 -10.71
C LEU A 52 -1.46 6.07 -9.24
N LEU A 53 -2.39 6.61 -8.46
CA LEU A 53 -2.62 6.28 -7.06
C LEU A 53 -4.11 6.22 -6.76
N SER A 54 -4.48 5.42 -5.76
CA SER A 54 -5.81 5.45 -5.15
C SER A 54 -5.71 5.75 -3.67
N ILE A 55 -6.48 6.73 -3.19
CA ILE A 55 -6.49 7.15 -1.79
C ILE A 55 -7.88 6.90 -1.24
N TYR A 56 -7.96 6.16 -0.16
CA TYR A 56 -9.22 5.83 0.50
C TYR A 56 -9.41 6.70 1.73
N LEU A 57 -10.37 7.61 1.67
CA LEU A 57 -10.78 8.47 2.78
C LEU A 57 -12.17 8.02 3.27
N GLY A 58 -12.22 6.90 3.94
CA GLY A 58 -13.46 6.33 4.39
C GLY A 58 -14.37 5.86 3.24
N GLU A 59 -15.51 6.52 3.05
CA GLU A 59 -16.44 6.22 1.93
C GLU A 59 -15.97 6.77 0.59
N ILE A 60 -15.02 7.70 0.60
CA ILE A 60 -14.55 8.37 -0.60
C ILE A 60 -13.29 7.69 -1.08
N CYS A 61 -13.32 7.22 -2.31
CA CYS A 61 -12.13 6.79 -3.03
C CYS A 61 -11.72 7.91 -4.01
N ILE A 62 -10.47 8.33 -3.92
CA ILE A 62 -9.89 9.35 -4.78
C ILE A 62 -8.88 8.66 -5.69
N TYR A 63 -9.14 8.70 -7.00
CA TYR A 63 -8.20 8.28 -8.03
C TYR A 63 -7.43 9.49 -8.53
N VAL A 64 -6.11 9.44 -8.44
CA VAL A 64 -5.21 10.51 -8.87
C VAL A 64 -4.61 10.13 -10.21
N ILE A 65 -4.66 11.04 -11.18
CA ILE A 65 -4.20 10.87 -12.55
C ILE A 65 -4.77 9.57 -13.13
N THR A 66 -6.01 9.63 -13.57
CA THR A 66 -6.76 8.43 -13.92
C THR A 66 -7.28 8.50 -15.36
N TYR A 67 -7.26 7.34 -16.02
CA TYR A 67 -7.81 7.17 -17.36
C TYR A 67 -8.84 6.04 -17.39
N SER A 68 -10.06 6.36 -17.81
CA SER A 68 -11.13 5.38 -18.03
C SER A 68 -11.11 4.90 -19.48
N PHE A 69 -10.97 3.59 -19.65
CA PHE A 69 -10.98 2.97 -20.99
C PHE A 69 -12.39 2.82 -21.55
N SER A 70 -13.41 2.75 -20.68
CA SER A 70 -14.81 2.66 -21.12
C SER A 70 -15.29 3.95 -21.78
N ASN A 71 -14.90 5.09 -21.24
CA ASN A 71 -15.36 6.41 -21.66
C ASN A 71 -14.30 7.19 -22.43
N HIS A 72 -13.10 6.63 -22.62
CA HIS A 72 -11.92 7.30 -23.21
C HIS A 72 -11.64 8.66 -22.58
N LYS A 73 -11.82 8.77 -21.25
CA LYS A 73 -11.72 10.03 -20.51
C LYS A 73 -10.54 10.00 -19.56
N PHE A 74 -9.76 11.08 -19.61
CA PHE A 74 -8.68 11.36 -18.68
C PHE A 74 -9.16 12.38 -17.63
N ASP A 75 -8.95 12.07 -16.35
CA ASP A 75 -9.27 12.95 -15.23
C ASP A 75 -8.02 13.07 -14.34
N PHE A 76 -7.64 14.29 -13.92
CA PHE A 76 -6.55 14.48 -12.96
C PHE A 76 -6.90 13.94 -11.57
N VAL A 77 -8.14 14.18 -11.15
CA VAL A 77 -8.68 13.66 -9.90
C VAL A 77 -10.10 13.21 -10.15
N LYS A 78 -10.39 11.96 -9.79
CA LYS A 78 -11.75 11.43 -9.83
C LYS A 78 -12.10 10.88 -8.46
N THR A 79 -13.20 11.39 -7.91
CA THR A 79 -13.74 10.94 -6.62
C THR A 79 -14.94 10.04 -6.84
N PHE A 80 -15.02 8.97 -6.08
CA PHE A 80 -16.18 8.09 -6.00
C PHE A 80 -16.56 7.92 -4.53
N LYS A 81 -17.86 7.88 -4.24
CA LYS A 81 -18.34 7.41 -2.95
C LYS A 81 -18.79 5.97 -3.09
N ILE A 82 -18.28 5.11 -2.22
CA ILE A 82 -18.59 3.67 -2.25
C ILE A 82 -20.10 3.43 -2.10
N SER A 83 -20.76 4.24 -1.28
CA SER A 83 -22.21 4.18 -1.07
C SER A 83 -23.05 4.64 -2.28
N GLU A 84 -22.45 5.29 -3.26
CA GLU A 84 -23.14 5.77 -4.48
C GLU A 84 -23.11 4.76 -5.63
N PHE A 85 -22.40 3.64 -5.49
CA PHE A 85 -22.45 2.59 -6.49
C PHE A 85 -23.83 1.93 -6.54
N ASP A 86 -24.32 1.64 -7.74
CA ASP A 86 -25.66 1.07 -7.98
C ASP A 86 -25.95 -0.20 -7.18
N GLU A 87 -24.93 -0.98 -6.82
CA GLU A 87 -25.07 -2.18 -5.99
C GLU A 87 -25.46 -1.87 -4.54
N TYR A 88 -25.05 -0.70 -4.01
CA TYR A 88 -25.23 -0.36 -2.59
C TYR A 88 -26.25 0.75 -2.35
N ASN A 89 -26.54 1.54 -3.38
CA ASN A 89 -27.48 2.65 -3.30
C ASN A 89 -28.46 2.58 -4.48
N LEU A 90 -29.68 2.19 -4.16
CA LEU A 90 -30.76 2.38 -5.11
C LEU A 90 -31.20 3.84 -5.10
N ASP A 91 -31.32 4.43 -6.30
CA ASP A 91 -31.98 5.71 -6.43
C ASP A 91 -33.38 5.63 -5.77
N GLY A 92 -33.76 6.68 -5.05
CA GLY A 92 -35.01 6.68 -4.30
C GLY A 92 -36.27 6.38 -5.14
N ASP A 93 -36.22 6.66 -6.43
CA ASP A 93 -37.30 6.29 -7.36
C ASP A 93 -37.29 4.80 -7.71
N THR A 94 -36.10 4.20 -7.87
CA THR A 94 -35.94 2.75 -8.07
C THR A 94 -36.35 1.97 -6.84
N GLU A 95 -36.02 2.48 -5.63
CA GLU A 95 -36.44 1.87 -4.35
C GLU A 95 -37.97 1.85 -4.24
N LYS A 96 -38.63 2.99 -4.47
CA LYS A 96 -40.09 3.09 -4.46
C LYS A 96 -40.73 2.19 -5.52
N LYS A 97 -40.09 2.02 -6.68
CA LYS A 97 -40.59 1.12 -7.72
C LYS A 97 -40.56 -0.34 -7.26
N ILE A 98 -39.44 -0.79 -6.69
CA ILE A 98 -39.29 -2.15 -6.14
C ILE A 98 -40.31 -2.38 -5.02
N GLU A 99 -40.51 -1.42 -4.14
CA GLU A 99 -41.50 -1.49 -3.08
C GLU A 99 -42.93 -1.63 -3.61
N LYS A 100 -43.29 -0.85 -4.63
CA LYS A 100 -44.61 -0.93 -5.27
C LYS A 100 -44.81 -2.26 -5.99
N GLU A 101 -43.80 -2.75 -6.70
CA GLU A 101 -43.86 -4.04 -7.38
C GLU A 101 -44.05 -5.18 -6.40
N TYR A 102 -43.30 -5.16 -5.28
CA TYR A 102 -43.44 -6.20 -4.26
C TYR A 102 -44.81 -6.11 -3.54
N LYS A 103 -45.28 -4.90 -3.23
CA LYS A 103 -46.61 -4.70 -2.63
C LYS A 103 -47.72 -5.23 -3.54
N ALA A 104 -47.66 -4.92 -4.85
CA ALA A 104 -48.59 -5.44 -5.82
C ALA A 104 -48.53 -6.97 -5.92
N HIS A 105 -47.34 -7.58 -5.82
CA HIS A 105 -47.18 -9.04 -5.79
C HIS A 105 -47.88 -9.64 -4.57
N VAL A 106 -47.63 -9.15 -3.37
CA VAL A 106 -48.24 -9.66 -2.12
C VAL A 106 -49.76 -9.48 -2.10
N ASP A 107 -50.24 -8.38 -2.72
CA ASP A 107 -51.72 -8.16 -2.83
C ASP A 107 -52.45 -9.19 -3.68
N ASN A 108 -51.76 -9.83 -4.61
CA ASN A 108 -52.28 -10.87 -5.48
C ASN A 108 -52.16 -12.29 -4.89
N LEU A 109 -51.40 -12.47 -3.79
CA LEU A 109 -51.17 -13.79 -3.20
C LEU A 109 -52.34 -14.27 -2.32
N LYS A 110 -52.51 -15.60 -2.28
CA LYS A 110 -53.39 -16.26 -1.31
C LYS A 110 -52.75 -16.24 0.10
N ARG A 111 -53.54 -16.35 1.12
CA ARG A 111 -53.09 -16.32 2.53
C ARG A 111 -52.02 -17.40 2.84
N SER A 112 -52.18 -18.62 2.28
CA SER A 112 -51.19 -19.71 2.42
C SER A 112 -49.83 -19.31 1.86
N ASP A 113 -49.82 -18.69 0.67
CA ASP A 113 -48.60 -18.35 -0.04
C ASP A 113 -47.86 -17.18 0.61
N ILE A 114 -48.61 -16.22 1.18
CA ILE A 114 -48.04 -15.14 2.00
C ILE A 114 -47.33 -15.68 3.25
N ILE A 115 -47.87 -16.72 3.87
CA ILE A 115 -47.25 -17.34 5.05
C ILE A 115 -45.91 -17.98 4.65
N LEU A 116 -45.91 -18.77 3.57
CA LEU A 116 -44.68 -19.40 3.05
C LEU A 116 -43.63 -18.37 2.63
N GLU A 117 -44.06 -17.32 1.93
CA GLU A 117 -43.14 -16.26 1.49
C GLU A 117 -42.58 -15.49 2.70
N LYS A 118 -43.38 -15.20 3.69
CA LYS A 118 -42.92 -14.59 4.93
C LYS A 118 -41.86 -15.44 5.64
N GLU A 119 -42.04 -16.75 5.71
CA GLU A 119 -41.06 -17.66 6.33
C GLU A 119 -39.76 -17.69 5.54
N GLU A 120 -39.82 -17.71 4.20
CA GLU A 120 -38.65 -17.65 3.35
C GLU A 120 -37.90 -16.29 3.50
N LEU A 121 -38.63 -15.19 3.58
CA LEU A 121 -38.04 -13.87 3.81
C LEU A 121 -37.36 -13.76 5.18
N LEU A 122 -37.94 -14.35 6.24
CA LEU A 122 -37.33 -14.40 7.57
C LEU A 122 -36.03 -15.21 7.51
N ARG A 123 -36.00 -16.34 6.79
CA ARG A 123 -34.77 -17.13 6.61
C ARG A 123 -33.70 -16.33 5.88
N ARG A 124 -34.06 -15.64 4.80
CA ARG A 124 -33.13 -14.77 4.07
C ARG A 124 -32.60 -13.62 4.93
N LEU A 125 -33.46 -13.04 5.75
CA LEU A 125 -33.06 -11.99 6.69
C LEU A 125 -32.05 -12.52 7.73
N GLU A 126 -32.27 -13.75 8.21
CA GLU A 126 -31.32 -14.42 9.13
C GLU A 126 -29.99 -14.72 8.45
N ASP A 127 -30.00 -15.18 7.19
CA ASP A 127 -28.78 -15.41 6.41
C ASP A 127 -27.97 -14.11 6.24
N GLU A 128 -28.61 -12.98 5.96
CA GLU A 128 -27.92 -11.69 5.89
C GLU A 128 -27.37 -11.24 7.25
N ASN A 129 -28.07 -11.52 8.34
CA ASN A 129 -27.54 -11.26 9.69
C ASN A 129 -26.29 -12.11 9.96
N ARG A 130 -26.29 -13.40 9.61
CA ARG A 130 -25.11 -14.28 9.73
C ARG A 130 -23.94 -13.80 8.87
N ARG A 131 -24.20 -13.29 7.66
CA ARG A 131 -23.16 -12.67 6.82
C ARG A 131 -22.52 -11.46 7.50
N ILE A 132 -23.33 -10.59 8.11
CA ILE A 132 -22.83 -9.42 8.85
C ILE A 132 -22.02 -9.86 10.09
N GLU A 133 -22.50 -10.84 10.85
CA GLU A 133 -21.80 -11.38 12.03
C GLU A 133 -20.46 -12.01 11.64
N THR A 134 -20.44 -12.83 10.60
CA THR A 134 -19.20 -13.43 10.05
C THR A 134 -18.22 -12.34 9.61
N SER A 135 -18.73 -11.29 8.99
CA SER A 135 -17.94 -10.15 8.56
C SER A 135 -17.35 -9.39 9.74
N ASN A 136 -18.13 -9.17 10.78
CA ASN A 136 -17.66 -8.55 12.04
C ASN A 136 -16.60 -9.40 12.74
N PHE A 137 -16.75 -10.73 12.74
CA PHE A 137 -15.71 -11.62 13.24
C PHE A 137 -14.40 -11.50 12.48
N LYS A 138 -14.45 -11.49 11.15
CA LYS A 138 -13.26 -11.27 10.30
C LYS A 138 -12.64 -9.89 10.57
N PHE A 139 -13.46 -8.87 10.72
CA PHE A 139 -13.00 -7.53 11.06
C PHE A 139 -12.22 -7.52 12.39
N ASN A 140 -12.76 -8.16 13.44
CA ASN A 140 -12.07 -8.27 14.73
C ASN A 140 -10.73 -9.03 14.60
N PHE A 141 -10.70 -10.09 13.79
CA PHE A 141 -9.48 -10.83 13.50
C PHE A 141 -8.43 -9.97 12.79
N TYR A 142 -8.83 -9.20 11.77
CA TYR A 142 -7.92 -8.27 11.09
C TYR A 142 -7.46 -7.13 12.00
N THR A 143 -8.30 -6.68 12.92
CA THR A 143 -7.91 -5.73 13.97
C THR A 143 -6.76 -6.27 14.80
N ALA A 144 -6.85 -7.52 15.24
CA ALA A 144 -5.79 -8.17 15.99
C ALA A 144 -4.49 -8.26 15.19
N ILE A 145 -4.56 -8.65 13.91
CA ILE A 145 -3.39 -8.68 13.01
C ILE A 145 -2.75 -7.30 12.90
N ILE A 146 -3.55 -6.26 12.65
CA ILE A 146 -3.06 -4.88 12.52
C ILE A 146 -2.38 -4.43 13.81
N THR A 147 -2.97 -4.73 14.96
CA THR A 147 -2.42 -4.37 16.28
C THR A 147 -1.05 -5.01 16.52
N VAL A 148 -0.80 -6.21 15.99
CA VAL A 148 0.51 -6.86 16.06
C VAL A 148 1.47 -6.32 15.00
N LEU A 149 1.00 -6.07 13.78
CA LEU A 149 1.83 -5.57 12.68
C LEU A 149 2.38 -4.17 12.93
N PHE A 150 1.61 -3.27 13.54
CA PHE A 150 2.04 -1.89 13.78
C PHE A 150 3.32 -1.80 14.64
N PRO A 151 3.42 -2.46 15.81
CA PRO A 151 4.67 -2.47 16.58
C PRO A 151 5.84 -3.12 15.80
N VAL A 152 5.58 -4.20 15.08
CA VAL A 152 6.61 -4.87 14.26
C VAL A 152 7.15 -3.92 13.20
N ILE A 153 6.29 -3.23 12.47
CA ILE A 153 6.69 -2.24 11.45
C ILE A 153 7.47 -1.07 12.11
N SER A 154 7.08 -0.63 13.30
CA SER A 154 7.76 0.45 14.01
C SER A 154 9.13 0.05 14.53
N LEU A 155 9.33 -1.24 14.90
CA LEU A 155 10.62 -1.79 15.32
C LEU A 155 11.66 -1.82 14.18
N PHE A 156 11.21 -1.85 12.92
CA PHE A 156 12.11 -1.77 11.76
C PHE A 156 12.65 -0.35 11.52
N GLU A 157 12.76 0.47 12.57
CA GLU A 157 13.30 1.83 12.51
C GLU A 157 12.97 2.50 11.17
N MET A 158 11.78 3.10 11.05
CA MET A 158 11.39 3.83 9.84
C MET A 158 12.16 5.15 9.69
N LYS A 159 13.46 5.14 9.99
CA LYS A 159 14.33 6.25 9.61
C LYS A 159 14.47 6.22 8.09
N ILE A 160 13.80 7.16 7.44
CA ILE A 160 13.96 7.40 6.01
C ILE A 160 15.23 8.25 5.86
N ASN A 161 16.36 7.62 5.70
CA ASN A 161 17.60 8.29 5.33
C ASN A 161 17.67 8.35 3.82
N PHE A 162 17.34 9.49 3.23
CA PHE A 162 17.33 9.67 1.76
C PHE A 162 18.71 9.49 1.11
N LEU A 163 19.79 9.50 1.90
CA LEU A 163 21.16 9.28 1.43
C LEU A 163 21.57 7.79 1.36
N ASP A 164 20.81 6.92 2.04
CA ASP A 164 21.05 5.48 2.02
C ASP A 164 20.31 4.84 0.83
N ASN A 165 20.20 3.56 0.79
CA ASN A 165 19.65 2.78 -0.32
C ASN A 165 18.25 3.28 -0.79
N ILE A 166 18.20 3.92 -1.96
CA ILE A 166 16.99 4.53 -2.56
C ILE A 166 15.85 3.50 -2.74
N TYR A 167 16.19 2.25 -3.01
CA TYR A 167 15.19 1.19 -3.20
C TYR A 167 14.46 0.85 -1.90
N ILE A 168 15.19 0.69 -0.80
CA ILE A 168 14.60 0.40 0.53
C ILE A 168 13.73 1.58 0.97
N ASN A 169 14.19 2.81 0.77
CA ASN A 169 13.41 4.00 1.11
C ASN A 169 12.13 4.11 0.28
N SER A 170 12.17 3.76 -0.99
CA SER A 170 10.97 3.74 -1.84
C SER A 170 9.94 2.72 -1.35
N ILE A 171 10.39 1.52 -0.94
CA ILE A 171 9.48 0.50 -0.37
C ILE A 171 8.91 0.97 0.99
N LYS A 172 9.70 1.65 1.83
CA LYS A 172 9.21 2.23 3.10
C LYS A 172 8.13 3.29 2.88
N ILE A 173 8.31 4.18 1.90
CA ILE A 173 7.31 5.19 1.52
C ILE A 173 6.04 4.52 1.01
N LEU A 174 6.17 3.47 0.20
CA LEU A 174 5.04 2.71 -0.30
C LEU A 174 4.30 1.99 0.83
N LEU A 175 5.02 1.41 1.78
CA LEU A 175 4.44 0.79 2.97
C LEU A 175 3.67 1.82 3.81
N LEU A 176 4.23 3.01 4.02
CA LEU A 176 3.54 4.10 4.73
C LEU A 176 2.23 4.49 4.02
N TYR A 177 2.26 4.60 2.70
CA TYR A 177 1.06 4.86 1.89
C TYR A 177 -0.01 3.77 2.09
N VAL A 178 0.38 2.48 2.04
CA VAL A 178 -0.52 1.35 2.28
C VAL A 178 -1.12 1.39 3.68
N VAL A 179 -0.31 1.67 4.70
CA VAL A 179 -0.76 1.77 6.10
C VAL A 179 -1.76 2.90 6.30
N ILE A 180 -1.55 4.07 5.69
CA ILE A 180 -2.49 5.19 5.76
C ILE A 180 -3.83 4.81 5.14
N ASN A 181 -3.83 4.20 3.95
CA ASN A 181 -5.04 3.75 3.29
C ASN A 181 -5.78 2.70 4.13
N LEU A 182 -5.06 1.72 4.66
CA LEU A 182 -5.62 0.69 5.54
C LEU A 182 -6.28 1.31 6.78
N TYR A 183 -5.62 2.28 7.42
CA TYR A 183 -6.16 2.98 8.58
C TYR A 183 -7.46 3.74 8.26
N CYS A 184 -7.50 4.44 7.13
CA CYS A 184 -8.68 5.17 6.69
C CYS A 184 -9.88 4.25 6.42
N ILE A 185 -9.67 3.10 5.74
CA ILE A 185 -10.73 2.11 5.49
C ILE A 185 -11.19 1.49 6.82
N PHE A 186 -10.26 1.23 7.73
CA PHE A 186 -10.54 0.64 9.02
C PHE A 186 -11.43 1.54 9.88
N ILE A 187 -11.12 2.84 10.00
CA ILE A 187 -11.95 3.82 10.72
C ILE A 187 -13.36 3.86 10.14
N GLN A 188 -13.49 3.80 8.84
CA GLN A 188 -14.79 3.83 8.18
C GLN A 188 -15.66 2.63 8.55
N ASN A 189 -15.05 1.46 8.71
CA ASN A 189 -15.80 0.25 9.08
C ASN A 189 -16.28 0.27 10.56
N ILE A 190 -15.56 0.98 11.43
CA ILE A 190 -15.97 1.18 12.83
C ILE A 190 -17.18 2.11 12.93
N LYS A 191 -17.35 3.00 11.95
CA LYS A 191 -18.45 3.98 11.97
C LYS A 191 -19.81 3.28 11.97
N VAL A 192 -20.57 3.49 13.04
CA VAL A 192 -21.91 2.94 13.18
C VAL A 192 -22.84 3.60 12.15
N ARG A 193 -23.49 2.78 11.34
CA ARG A 193 -24.49 3.24 10.37
C ARG A 193 -25.87 2.88 10.88
N SER A 194 -26.77 3.87 10.89
CA SER A 194 -28.19 3.62 11.15
C SER A 194 -28.79 2.83 9.98
N VAL A 195 -29.65 1.89 10.29
CA VAL A 195 -30.45 1.15 9.31
C VAL A 195 -31.89 1.52 9.54
N ASN A 196 -32.55 1.97 8.50
CA ASN A 196 -33.99 2.15 8.54
C ASN A 196 -34.65 0.79 8.75
N ARG A 197 -35.62 0.73 9.64
CA ARG A 197 -36.38 -0.48 9.93
C ARG A 197 -37.82 -0.24 9.57
N GLY A 198 -38.52 -1.31 9.23
CA GLY A 198 -39.96 -1.30 9.04
C GLY A 198 -40.68 -0.67 10.22
N CYS A 199 -41.69 0.12 9.96
CA CYS A 199 -42.40 0.84 10.98
C CYS A 199 -43.51 -0.05 11.62
N PHE A 200 -43.36 -0.40 12.88
CA PHE A 200 -44.38 -1.21 13.59
C PHE A 200 -45.78 -0.56 13.59
N ASN A 201 -45.85 0.77 13.53
CA ASN A 201 -47.10 1.50 13.46
C ASN A 201 -47.88 1.19 12.16
N ASP A 202 -47.21 1.00 11.06
CA ASP A 202 -47.83 0.68 9.77
C ASP A 202 -48.51 -0.68 9.83
N ILE A 203 -47.87 -1.69 10.48
CA ILE A 203 -48.44 -2.99 10.74
C ILE A 203 -49.70 -2.88 11.63
N LYS A 204 -49.63 -2.04 12.68
CA LYS A 204 -50.71 -1.85 13.62
C LYS A 204 -51.94 -1.24 12.98
N LEU A 205 -51.75 -0.28 12.08
CA LEU A 205 -52.81 0.48 11.41
C LEU A 205 -53.38 -0.24 10.17
N SER A 206 -52.66 -1.23 9.63
CA SER A 206 -53.10 -1.95 8.43
C SER A 206 -54.30 -2.83 8.66
N HIS A 207 -55.26 -2.79 7.73
CA HIS A 207 -56.42 -3.72 7.69
C HIS A 207 -55.99 -5.16 7.43
N ASN A 208 -54.91 -5.38 6.65
CA ASN A 208 -54.38 -6.70 6.31
C ASN A 208 -52.99 -6.90 6.94
N LYS A 209 -52.98 -7.16 8.24
CA LYS A 209 -51.74 -7.28 9.03
C LYS A 209 -50.72 -8.28 8.46
N LEU A 210 -51.20 -9.40 7.90
CA LEU A 210 -50.30 -10.44 7.38
C LEU A 210 -49.52 -9.95 6.15
N ARG A 211 -50.19 -9.25 5.23
CA ARG A 211 -49.53 -8.65 4.03
C ARG A 211 -48.57 -7.57 4.44
N GLU A 212 -48.95 -6.72 5.37
CA GLU A 212 -48.10 -5.65 5.85
C GLU A 212 -46.83 -6.19 6.55
N ILE A 213 -46.96 -7.26 7.35
CA ILE A 213 -45.81 -7.93 7.96
C ILE A 213 -44.87 -8.48 6.87
N ALA A 214 -45.37 -9.16 5.83
CA ALA A 214 -44.56 -9.66 4.73
C ALA A 214 -43.83 -8.53 4.02
N PHE A 215 -44.50 -7.42 3.75
CA PHE A 215 -43.92 -6.23 3.16
C PHE A 215 -42.79 -5.63 4.02
N GLN A 216 -43.01 -5.46 5.31
CA GLN A 216 -42.00 -4.91 6.22
C GLN A 216 -40.78 -5.82 6.35
N ILE A 217 -40.96 -7.15 6.38
CA ILE A 217 -39.85 -8.11 6.40
C ILE A 217 -39.05 -8.05 5.08
N TYR A 218 -39.73 -7.93 3.93
CA TYR A 218 -39.06 -7.74 2.65
C TYR A 218 -38.22 -6.47 2.62
N TYR A 219 -38.78 -5.35 3.12
CA TYR A 219 -38.06 -4.09 3.23
C TYR A 219 -36.84 -4.23 4.14
N ASP A 220 -37.00 -4.81 5.31
CA ASP A 220 -35.90 -5.05 6.26
C ASP A 220 -34.82 -5.94 5.65
N TRP A 221 -35.21 -6.99 4.90
CA TRP A 221 -34.28 -7.86 4.18
C TRP A 221 -33.49 -7.09 3.12
N GLN A 222 -34.12 -6.28 2.31
CA GLN A 222 -33.45 -5.47 1.27
C GLN A 222 -32.41 -4.52 1.89
N GLN A 223 -32.76 -3.85 2.98
CA GLN A 223 -31.85 -2.96 3.70
C GLN A 223 -30.67 -3.73 4.32
N LYS A 224 -30.95 -4.88 4.92
CA LYS A 224 -29.92 -5.75 5.50
C LYS A 224 -28.99 -6.32 4.44
N LYS A 225 -29.52 -6.76 3.31
CA LYS A 225 -28.71 -7.27 2.18
C LYS A 225 -27.71 -6.22 1.71
N ARG A 226 -28.16 -4.99 1.45
CA ARG A 226 -27.26 -3.89 1.03
C ARG A 226 -26.17 -3.62 2.09
N LYS A 227 -26.53 -3.61 3.36
CA LYS A 227 -25.57 -3.44 4.45
C LYS A 227 -24.58 -4.59 4.50
N ALA A 228 -25.01 -5.82 4.32
CA ALA A 228 -24.16 -7.00 4.30
C ALA A 228 -23.16 -6.93 3.12
N ASP A 229 -23.65 -6.63 1.92
CA ASP A 229 -22.82 -6.51 0.73
C ASP A 229 -21.75 -5.41 0.88
N LEU A 230 -22.14 -4.25 1.38
CA LEU A 230 -21.20 -3.15 1.64
C LEU A 230 -20.14 -3.54 2.71
N THR A 231 -20.57 -4.21 3.79
CA THR A 231 -19.66 -4.66 4.84
C THR A 231 -18.66 -5.70 4.32
N VAL A 232 -19.12 -6.65 3.52
CA VAL A 232 -18.25 -7.64 2.88
C VAL A 232 -17.22 -6.97 1.97
N THR A 233 -17.62 -5.98 1.18
CA THR A 233 -16.72 -5.22 0.31
C THR A 233 -15.61 -4.53 1.12
N PHE A 234 -15.95 -3.85 2.20
CA PHE A 234 -14.94 -3.23 3.06
C PHE A 234 -13.96 -4.25 3.67
N ILE A 235 -14.46 -5.42 4.07
CA ILE A 235 -13.63 -6.47 4.65
C ILE A 235 -12.67 -7.06 3.62
N CYS A 236 -13.13 -7.28 2.39
CA CYS A 236 -12.26 -7.70 1.30
C CYS A 236 -11.15 -6.67 1.05
N GLN A 237 -11.48 -5.38 1.07
CA GLN A 237 -10.50 -4.31 0.93
C GLN A 237 -9.45 -4.31 2.05
N ILE A 238 -9.90 -4.43 3.31
CA ILE A 238 -8.99 -4.50 4.46
C ILE A 238 -8.05 -5.70 4.30
N TYR A 239 -8.57 -6.86 3.88
CA TYR A 239 -7.76 -8.04 3.63
C TYR A 239 -6.68 -7.79 2.58
N ASP A 240 -7.05 -7.24 1.42
CA ASP A 240 -6.12 -6.95 0.32
C ASP A 240 -5.00 -6.01 0.75
N TRP A 241 -5.34 -4.92 1.46
CA TRP A 241 -4.35 -3.97 1.96
C TRP A 241 -3.44 -4.57 3.06
N ILE A 242 -3.96 -5.46 3.92
CA ILE A 242 -3.15 -6.20 4.89
C ILE A 242 -2.15 -7.10 4.17
N MET A 243 -2.59 -7.84 3.15
CA MET A 243 -1.71 -8.72 2.38
C MET A 243 -0.59 -7.94 1.69
N ILE A 244 -0.91 -6.79 1.10
CA ILE A 244 0.08 -5.89 0.49
C ILE A 244 1.07 -5.39 1.55
N ALA A 245 0.58 -4.96 2.73
CA ALA A 245 1.43 -4.49 3.82
C ALA A 245 2.40 -5.59 4.32
N ILE A 246 1.92 -6.83 4.45
CA ILE A 246 2.75 -7.98 4.83
C ILE A 246 3.82 -8.26 3.75
N CYS A 247 3.44 -8.27 2.48
CA CYS A 247 4.39 -8.49 1.37
C CYS A 247 5.47 -7.41 1.33
N LEU A 248 5.11 -6.14 1.51
CA LEU A 248 6.08 -5.03 1.55
C LEU A 248 6.97 -5.12 2.80
N GLY A 249 6.42 -5.48 3.95
CA GLY A 249 7.19 -5.69 5.19
C GLY A 249 8.21 -6.81 5.03
N LEU A 250 7.82 -7.94 4.42
CA LEU A 250 8.73 -9.04 4.10
C LEU A 250 9.81 -8.62 3.09
N ALA A 251 9.45 -7.84 2.09
CA ALA A 251 10.42 -7.31 1.12
C ALA A 251 11.46 -6.42 1.82
N ILE A 252 11.05 -5.50 2.69
CA ILE A 252 11.98 -4.67 3.48
C ILE A 252 12.91 -5.57 4.33
N PHE A 253 12.34 -6.57 5.00
CA PHE A 253 13.12 -7.51 5.80
C PHE A 253 14.18 -8.25 4.96
N CYS A 254 13.78 -8.81 3.83
CA CYS A 254 14.69 -9.53 2.92
C CYS A 254 15.80 -8.62 2.39
N PHE A 255 15.46 -7.42 1.91
CA PHE A 255 16.46 -6.46 1.42
C PHE A 255 17.39 -5.98 2.53
N SER A 256 16.89 -5.70 3.72
CA SER A 256 17.73 -5.32 4.87
C SER A 256 18.66 -6.44 5.32
N PHE A 257 18.24 -7.71 5.15
CA PHE A 257 19.08 -8.86 5.47
C PHE A 257 20.17 -9.09 4.42
N ILE A 258 19.86 -8.87 3.14
CA ILE A 258 20.82 -8.95 2.02
C ILE A 258 21.84 -7.81 2.15
N ASP A 259 21.40 -6.59 2.44
CA ASP A 259 22.27 -5.41 2.58
C ASP A 259 23.27 -5.58 3.75
N LYS A 260 22.86 -6.24 4.83
CA LYS A 260 23.75 -6.59 5.94
C LYS A 260 24.74 -7.74 5.61
N LYS A 261 24.39 -8.63 4.66
CA LYS A 261 25.26 -9.75 4.25
C LYS A 261 26.20 -9.42 3.12
N ILE A 262 25.89 -8.41 2.31
CA ILE A 262 26.85 -7.85 1.39
C ILE A 262 27.78 -7.02 2.28
N PRO A 263 28.98 -7.51 2.62
CA PRO A 263 29.93 -6.67 3.33
C PRO A 263 30.03 -5.42 2.47
N SER A 264 29.93 -4.26 3.10
CA SER A 264 30.15 -2.96 2.51
C SER A 264 31.62 -2.82 2.05
N HIS A 265 32.04 -3.70 1.16
CA HIS A 265 33.35 -3.63 0.47
C HIS A 265 33.31 -2.61 -0.69
N MET A 266 32.28 -1.79 -0.79
CA MET A 266 32.40 -0.44 -1.25
C MET A 266 32.41 0.48 -0.04
N ASN A 267 33.40 0.30 0.85
CA ASN A 267 33.95 1.46 1.55
C ASN A 267 34.30 2.41 0.42
N ILE A 268 33.55 3.52 0.31
CA ILE A 268 33.95 4.62 -0.56
C ILE A 268 35.21 5.13 0.12
N SER A 269 36.35 4.51 -0.23
CA SER A 269 37.64 5.00 0.18
C SER A 269 37.74 6.38 -0.45
N LYS A 270 37.68 7.40 0.39
CA LYS A 270 37.92 8.76 -0.06
C LYS A 270 39.38 8.83 -0.44
N VAL A 271 39.61 9.02 -1.73
CA VAL A 271 40.94 9.10 -2.27
C VAL A 271 41.28 10.58 -2.47
N TYR A 272 42.32 11.02 -1.83
CA TYR A 272 42.87 12.37 -1.96
C TYR A 272 44.24 12.30 -2.60
N THR A 273 44.49 13.13 -3.60
CA THR A 273 45.81 13.30 -4.20
C THR A 273 46.28 14.70 -3.86
N VAL A 274 47.43 14.82 -3.23
CA VAL A 274 48.02 16.08 -2.80
C VAL A 274 49.47 16.15 -3.24
N ASP A 275 49.95 17.37 -3.57
CA ASP A 275 51.33 17.62 -3.82
C ASP A 275 52.07 17.88 -2.49
N GLU A 276 53.02 17.02 -2.16
CA GLU A 276 53.78 17.03 -0.89
C GLU A 276 54.37 18.38 -0.58
N LYS A 277 54.97 19.07 -1.52
CA LYS A 277 55.58 20.40 -1.33
C LYS A 277 54.56 21.49 -1.09
N ARG A 278 53.34 21.37 -1.58
CA ARG A 278 52.31 22.37 -1.44
C ARG A 278 51.44 22.14 -0.20
N CYS A 279 51.54 20.99 0.46
CA CYS A 279 50.79 20.70 1.67
C CYS A 279 51.08 21.67 2.81
N PHE A 280 52.28 22.22 2.88
CA PHE A 280 52.73 23.14 3.90
C PHE A 280 52.68 24.62 3.48
N ASP A 281 52.34 24.92 2.25
CA ASP A 281 52.14 26.28 1.80
C ASP A 281 50.78 26.82 2.27
N ASN A 282 50.79 28.00 2.89
CA ASN A 282 49.57 28.62 3.37
C ASN A 282 48.58 28.92 2.24
N TYR A 283 47.32 28.45 2.39
CA TYR A 283 46.21 28.70 1.49
C TYR A 283 46.26 28.00 0.11
N THR A 284 47.03 26.96 -0.01
CA THR A 284 46.93 26.10 -1.22
C THR A 284 45.76 25.13 -1.08
N LEU A 285 45.27 24.61 -2.22
CA LEU A 285 44.26 23.61 -2.23
C LEU A 285 44.71 22.32 -1.50
N ASP A 286 46.00 22.00 -1.63
CA ASP A 286 46.59 20.80 -1.02
C ASP A 286 46.70 20.95 0.50
N SER A 287 47.02 22.13 1.04
CA SER A 287 47.02 22.38 2.48
C SER A 287 45.60 22.31 3.10
N ILE A 288 44.58 22.81 2.37
CA ILE A 288 43.18 22.71 2.81
C ILE A 288 42.73 21.25 2.77
N THR A 289 43.16 20.51 1.76
CA THR A 289 42.83 19.08 1.63
C THR A 289 43.43 18.27 2.76
N LEU A 290 44.72 18.48 3.03
CA LEU A 290 45.41 17.85 4.17
C LEU A 290 44.73 18.19 5.51
N TYR A 291 44.36 19.46 5.73
CA TYR A 291 43.60 19.88 6.92
C TYR A 291 42.28 19.12 7.05
N ASN A 292 41.50 18.99 5.99
CA ASN A 292 40.22 18.25 6.02
C ASN A 292 40.43 16.75 6.29
N ILE A 293 41.51 16.16 5.78
CA ILE A 293 41.88 14.77 6.09
C ILE A 293 42.17 14.65 7.60
N LEU A 294 43.00 15.52 8.15
CA LEU A 294 43.34 15.53 9.58
C LEU A 294 42.10 15.72 10.46
N LEU A 295 41.18 16.58 10.04
CA LEU A 295 39.92 16.78 10.75
C LEU A 295 39.09 15.48 10.79
N SER A 296 38.98 14.76 9.66
CA SER A 296 38.26 13.50 9.61
C SER A 296 38.92 12.39 10.42
N LEU A 297 40.23 12.38 10.52
CA LEU A 297 40.98 11.50 11.43
C LEU A 297 40.73 11.84 12.89
N GLN A 298 40.69 13.11 13.24
CA GLN A 298 40.41 13.59 14.60
C GLN A 298 38.99 13.21 15.06
N GLU A 299 38.02 13.23 14.14
CA GLU A 299 36.63 12.83 14.40
C GLU A 299 36.45 11.32 14.55
N GLN A 300 37.51 10.53 14.41
CA GLN A 300 37.52 9.04 14.51
C GLN A 300 36.54 8.35 13.55
N LYS A 301 36.20 8.99 12.43
CA LYS A 301 35.33 8.40 11.40
C LYS A 301 36.04 7.38 10.51
N THR A 302 37.38 7.44 10.48
CA THR A 302 38.24 6.62 9.61
C THR A 302 38.92 5.53 10.44
N LYS A 303 38.86 4.29 9.99
CA LYS A 303 39.47 3.14 10.68
C LYS A 303 40.85 2.78 10.14
N HIS A 304 41.07 2.99 8.87
CA HIS A 304 42.32 2.67 8.19
C HIS A 304 42.71 3.77 7.25
N VAL A 305 44.01 4.12 7.21
CA VAL A 305 44.58 5.14 6.33
C VAL A 305 45.70 4.53 5.55
N LEU A 306 45.60 4.54 4.21
CA LEU A 306 46.66 4.10 3.34
C LEU A 306 47.28 5.32 2.67
N VAL A 307 48.57 5.50 2.89
CA VAL A 307 49.37 6.58 2.28
C VAL A 307 50.28 5.99 1.21
N LEU A 308 49.97 6.30 -0.04
CA LEU A 308 50.80 5.91 -1.20
C LEU A 308 51.73 7.06 -1.52
N TYR A 309 52.99 6.75 -1.73
CA TYR A 309 54.07 7.74 -2.04
C TYR A 309 55.07 7.16 -3.06
N ASN A 310 55.81 8.01 -3.77
CA ASN A 310 56.86 7.59 -4.66
C ASN A 310 58.23 7.91 -4.06
N LYS A 311 59.12 6.92 -4.05
CA LYS A 311 60.54 6.99 -3.54
C LYS A 311 60.66 7.30 -2.04
N THR A 312 60.41 8.52 -1.60
CA THR A 312 60.53 8.95 -0.18
C THR A 312 59.37 9.84 0.19
N ILE A 313 58.88 9.68 1.42
CA ILE A 313 57.86 10.56 2.02
C ILE A 313 58.52 11.68 2.80
N ASP A 314 57.96 12.89 2.77
CA ASP A 314 58.41 14.00 3.56
C ASP A 314 58.29 13.65 5.08
N PRO A 315 59.39 13.84 5.87
CA PRO A 315 59.38 13.58 7.31
C PRO A 315 58.29 14.30 8.08
N ASP A 316 57.91 15.52 7.64
CA ASP A 316 56.87 16.28 8.29
C ASP A 316 55.48 15.70 8.07
N ILE A 317 55.19 15.15 6.87
CA ILE A 317 53.97 14.42 6.57
C ILE A 317 53.90 13.13 7.39
N TYR A 318 55.02 12.40 7.41
CA TYR A 318 55.12 11.20 8.25
C TYR A 318 54.83 11.50 9.72
N ALA A 319 55.44 12.54 10.30
CA ALA A 319 55.25 12.96 11.66
C ALA A 319 53.79 13.39 12.00
N ILE A 320 53.09 13.97 11.04
CA ILE A 320 51.72 14.37 11.19
C ILE A 320 50.80 13.12 11.31
N PHE A 321 50.93 12.14 10.44
CA PHE A 321 50.12 10.93 10.48
C PHE A 321 50.50 10.03 11.68
N ASP A 322 51.76 10.00 12.12
CA ASP A 322 52.21 9.23 13.27
C ASP A 322 51.55 9.68 14.60
N LYS A 323 51.15 10.94 14.72
CA LYS A 323 50.35 11.45 15.85
C LYS A 323 48.95 10.81 15.95
N TYR A 324 48.41 10.29 14.87
CA TYR A 324 47.07 9.63 14.79
C TYR A 324 47.17 8.11 14.89
N ASN A 325 48.16 7.60 15.59
CA ASN A 325 48.55 6.18 15.74
C ASN A 325 47.43 5.26 16.32
N LYS A 326 46.27 5.80 16.70
CA LYS A 326 45.08 4.99 17.08
C LYS A 326 44.38 4.39 15.86
N GLN A 327 44.64 4.88 14.70
CA GLN A 327 44.15 4.37 13.42
C GLN A 327 45.32 3.66 12.73
N LYS A 328 45.02 2.54 12.08
CA LYS A 328 46.07 1.80 11.37
C LYS A 328 46.46 2.59 10.11
N VAL A 329 47.60 3.31 10.23
CA VAL A 329 48.22 4.03 9.09
C VAL A 329 49.20 3.08 8.40
N GLU A 330 49.04 2.88 7.15
CA GLU A 330 49.89 2.02 6.31
C GLU A 330 50.52 2.87 5.22
N TYR A 331 51.83 2.73 5.04
CA TYR A 331 52.62 3.47 4.04
C TYR A 331 53.07 2.50 2.97
N VAL A 332 52.69 2.77 1.70
CA VAL A 332 53.04 1.94 0.55
C VAL A 332 53.72 2.74 -0.50
N ASN A 333 54.84 2.24 -0.98
CA ASN A 333 55.54 2.84 -2.13
C ASN A 333 54.82 2.48 -3.43
N ASP A 334 54.43 3.50 -4.19
CA ASP A 334 53.76 3.36 -5.47
C ASP A 334 54.58 4.06 -6.58
N GLU A 335 55.27 3.27 -7.37
CA GLU A 335 56.18 3.75 -8.44
C GLU A 335 55.44 4.48 -9.59
N TYR A 336 54.12 4.40 -9.64
CA TYR A 336 53.31 5.07 -10.66
C TYR A 336 52.91 6.50 -10.28
N LEU A 337 53.19 6.95 -9.07
CA LEU A 337 52.92 8.31 -8.63
C LEU A 337 54.05 9.26 -9.11
N LEU A 338 53.73 10.53 -9.26
CA LEU A 338 54.77 11.56 -9.55
C LEU A 338 55.67 11.77 -8.32
N ASP A 339 56.90 12.20 -8.51
CA ASP A 339 57.96 12.29 -7.47
C ASP A 339 57.57 13.13 -6.23
N ASN A 340 56.57 14.03 -6.32
CA ASN A 340 56.10 14.83 -5.18
C ASN A 340 54.61 14.60 -4.90
N GLU A 341 54.00 13.56 -5.47
CA GLU A 341 52.57 13.28 -5.31
C GLU A 341 52.35 12.22 -4.24
N ILE A 342 51.44 12.53 -3.31
CA ILE A 342 51.00 11.59 -2.32
C ILE A 342 49.53 11.35 -2.51
N LYS A 343 49.14 10.08 -2.46
CA LYS A 343 47.74 9.66 -2.53
C LYS A 343 47.31 9.08 -1.18
N ILE A 344 46.35 9.72 -0.56
CA ILE A 344 45.84 9.33 0.74
C ILE A 344 44.46 8.71 0.57
N ILE A 345 44.29 7.47 1.04
CA ILE A 345 43.06 6.71 0.94
C ILE A 345 42.55 6.53 2.37
N LEU A 346 41.37 7.07 2.64
CA LEU A 346 40.69 6.91 3.91
C LEU A 346 39.63 5.82 3.79
N GLU A 347 39.73 4.81 4.65
CA GLU A 347 38.76 3.70 4.73
C GLU A 347 37.93 3.83 6.02
N ASP A 348 36.61 3.98 5.88
CA ASP A 348 35.69 4.16 7.00
C ASP A 348 35.34 2.85 7.72
#